data_c1d2393de09e63eaa0046b6e69314dcd
#
_entry.id   c1d2393de09e63eaa0046b6e69314dcd
#
_cell.length_a   1.000
_cell.length_b   1.000
_cell.length_c   1.000
_cell.angle_alpha   90.00
_cell.angle_beta   90.00
_cell.angle_gamma   90.00
#
_symmetry.space_group_name_H-M   'P 1'
#
loop_
_entity.id
_entity.type
_entity.pdbx_description
1 polymer ?
#
loop_
_entity_poly.entity_id
_entity_poly.type
_entity_poly.pdbx_seq_one_letter_code
_entity_poly.pdbx_strand_id
1 'polypeptide(L)'
;MRTNSVICTLLIAVLGTLPQGVTAAAIPSPETGPPVPWGAYGHGIASRAALRHLPAGMPEFFRSAEAQLIYLGPEPDRWRSRELKEMDDAWEFDHYIDLENVPEGALDAPDRYEFIAALYAAGIERPQQFVGFLPWRILEVYQRIKTEFAIWRNMENDANRPFVEARILNDAGILGHYVADAAQPHHTTIHFNGWADGSPNPDGFTLDRDFHSRFESAFVEAHVTFHDIDTRMTTDPLPVESPRDAIWSHVRASNETVEQQYRLERDHGFDPEVEAHPLTREFVIERLTAGAEMLRALWWAAWVESESMAEERRARGWSE
;
A
#
# COMPACT_ATOMS: atom_id res chain seq x y z
N MET A 1 -84.13 -20.38 -26.81
CA MET A 1 -83.38 -20.15 -25.54
C MET A 1 -82.02 -19.58 -25.85
N ARG A 2 -81.86 -18.27 -25.64
CA ARG A 2 -80.60 -17.59 -25.86
C ARG A 2 -79.97 -17.28 -24.52
N THR A 3 -78.79 -17.83 -24.22
CA THR A 3 -78.03 -17.54 -23.02
C THR A 3 -76.98 -16.46 -23.35
N ASN A 4 -77.13 -15.30 -22.74
CA ASN A 4 -76.18 -14.20 -22.81
C ASN A 4 -74.98 -14.50 -21.87
N SER A 5 -73.78 -14.52 -22.44
CA SER A 5 -72.56 -14.56 -21.62
C SER A 5 -72.00 -13.14 -21.47
N VAL A 6 -71.94 -12.67 -20.25
CA VAL A 6 -71.31 -11.40 -19.85
C VAL A 6 -69.86 -11.65 -19.63
N ILE A 7 -68.99 -11.02 -20.47
CA ILE A 7 -67.54 -11.03 -20.29
C ILE A 7 -67.21 -9.85 -19.37
N CYS A 8 -66.72 -10.16 -18.19
CA CYS A 8 -66.20 -9.20 -17.21
C CYS A 8 -64.70 -8.99 -17.47
N THR A 9 -64.35 -7.83 -18.02
CA THR A 9 -62.94 -7.46 -18.28
C THR A 9 -62.35 -6.86 -17.03
N LEU A 10 -61.42 -7.60 -16.37
CA LEU A 10 -60.68 -7.11 -15.23
C LEU A 10 -59.48 -6.28 -15.72
N LEU A 11 -59.52 -4.97 -15.50
CA LEU A 11 -58.35 -4.08 -15.67
C LEU A 11 -57.43 -4.22 -14.45
N ILE A 12 -56.29 -4.87 -14.61
CA ILE A 12 -55.24 -4.85 -13.61
C ILE A 12 -54.37 -3.62 -13.84
N ALA A 13 -54.50 -2.63 -12.98
CA ALA A 13 -53.57 -1.49 -12.93
C ALA A 13 -52.27 -1.92 -12.27
N VAL A 14 -51.21 -2.08 -13.05
CA VAL A 14 -49.85 -2.27 -12.53
C VAL A 14 -49.31 -0.92 -12.12
N LEU A 15 -49.38 -0.63 -10.82
CA LEU A 15 -48.61 0.49 -10.20
C LEU A 15 -47.15 0.09 -10.15
N GLY A 16 -46.35 0.60 -11.12
CA GLY A 16 -44.92 0.51 -11.09
C GLY A 16 -44.33 1.37 -9.96
N THR A 17 -43.83 0.76 -8.90
CA THR A 17 -43.01 1.43 -7.91
C THR A 17 -41.62 1.71 -8.52
N LEU A 18 -41.30 2.98 -8.68
CA LEU A 18 -39.93 3.44 -9.03
C LEU A 18 -38.98 3.02 -7.90
N PRO A 19 -37.80 2.50 -8.18
CA PRO A 19 -36.84 2.22 -7.14
C PRO A 19 -36.43 3.54 -6.47
N GLN A 20 -36.60 3.59 -5.16
CA GLN A 20 -36.12 4.70 -4.33
C GLN A 20 -34.62 4.77 -4.47
N GLY A 21 -34.09 5.97 -4.73
CA GLY A 21 -32.68 6.24 -4.89
C GLY A 21 -31.89 5.69 -3.69
N VAL A 22 -30.81 4.98 -4.01
CA VAL A 22 -29.80 4.59 -3.04
C VAL A 22 -29.19 5.88 -2.53
N THR A 23 -29.58 6.29 -1.32
CA THR A 23 -28.86 7.35 -0.60
C THR A 23 -27.47 6.84 -0.32
N ALA A 24 -26.46 7.54 -0.84
CA ALA A 24 -25.07 7.28 -0.49
C ALA A 24 -24.96 7.25 1.04
N ALA A 25 -24.60 6.11 1.60
CA ALA A 25 -24.32 5.99 3.02
C ALA A 25 -23.16 6.96 3.33
N ALA A 26 -23.36 7.82 4.31
CA ALA A 26 -22.31 8.67 4.83
C ALA A 26 -21.16 7.78 5.29
N ILE A 27 -19.95 8.09 4.85
CA ILE A 27 -18.72 7.43 5.31
C ILE A 27 -18.68 7.64 6.83
N PRO A 28 -18.69 6.58 7.65
CA PRO A 28 -18.57 6.75 9.10
C PRO A 28 -17.22 7.40 9.42
N SER A 29 -17.24 8.37 10.32
CA SER A 29 -16.03 8.91 10.93
C SER A 29 -15.27 7.78 11.61
N PRO A 30 -13.92 7.77 11.63
CA PRO A 30 -13.14 6.71 12.24
C PRO A 30 -13.40 6.70 13.75
N GLU A 31 -14.23 5.78 14.24
CA GLU A 31 -14.38 5.52 15.66
C GLU A 31 -13.62 4.25 16.03
N THR A 32 -12.63 4.44 16.87
CA THR A 32 -12.00 3.54 17.85
C THR A 32 -12.00 2.04 17.53
N GLY A 33 -11.10 1.62 16.66
CA GLY A 33 -10.58 0.25 16.54
C GLY A 33 -9.18 0.16 17.19
N PRO A 34 -8.62 -1.06 17.39
CA PRO A 34 -7.23 -1.19 17.81
C PRO A 34 -6.28 -0.52 16.80
N PRO A 35 -5.13 0.02 17.24
CA PRO A 35 -4.21 0.73 16.35
C PRO A 35 -3.74 -0.18 15.22
N VAL A 36 -3.84 0.32 13.99
CA VAL A 36 -3.47 -0.33 12.73
C VAL A 36 -2.19 0.34 12.22
N PRO A 37 -1.17 -0.42 11.72
CA PRO A 37 0.13 0.12 11.27
C PRO A 37 0.00 1.22 10.21
N TRP A 38 0.89 2.25 10.18
CA TRP A 38 0.71 3.57 9.57
C TRP A 38 -0.72 4.11 9.73
N GLY A 39 -1.47 3.51 10.57
CA GLY A 39 -2.91 3.62 10.69
C GLY A 39 -3.59 3.63 9.32
N ALA A 40 -4.84 3.26 9.24
CA ALA A 40 -5.59 3.41 7.99
C ALA A 40 -5.49 4.83 7.41
N TYR A 41 -5.25 5.83 8.27
CA TYR A 41 -5.12 7.23 7.90
C TYR A 41 -3.81 7.51 7.15
N GLY A 42 -2.64 7.07 7.64
CA GLY A 42 -1.34 7.30 7.00
C GLY A 42 -1.25 6.68 5.61
N HIS A 43 -1.63 5.39 5.46
CA HIS A 43 -1.74 4.72 4.16
C HIS A 43 -2.71 5.45 3.22
N GLY A 44 -3.84 5.91 3.75
CA GLY A 44 -4.85 6.62 2.96
C GLY A 44 -4.35 7.95 2.40
N ILE A 45 -3.69 8.79 3.22
CA ILE A 45 -3.19 10.10 2.76
C ILE A 45 -2.00 9.94 1.80
N ALA A 46 -1.13 8.95 1.98
CA ALA A 46 -0.03 8.65 1.04
C ALA A 46 -0.57 8.20 -0.33
N SER A 47 -1.52 7.26 -0.35
CA SER A 47 -2.19 6.80 -1.58
C SER A 47 -2.92 7.95 -2.29
N ARG A 48 -3.58 8.82 -1.54
CA ARG A 48 -4.28 9.98 -2.07
C ARG A 48 -3.32 10.98 -2.71
N ALA A 49 -2.19 11.28 -2.07
CA ALA A 49 -1.18 12.18 -2.60
C ALA A 49 -0.56 11.61 -3.88
N ALA A 50 -0.17 10.33 -3.87
CA ALA A 50 0.33 9.65 -5.06
C ALA A 50 -0.64 9.75 -6.25
N LEU A 51 -1.94 9.50 -6.01
CA LEU A 51 -2.96 9.54 -7.06
C LEU A 51 -3.17 10.94 -7.66
N ARG A 52 -3.25 11.97 -6.80
CA ARG A 52 -3.51 13.35 -7.24
C ARG A 52 -2.41 13.93 -8.12
N HIS A 53 -1.20 13.46 -7.95
CA HIS A 53 -0.03 13.90 -8.70
C HIS A 53 0.34 12.96 -9.86
N LEU A 54 -0.54 12.03 -10.24
CA LEU A 54 -0.33 11.19 -11.43
C LEU A 54 -0.39 12.03 -12.71
N PRO A 55 0.48 11.74 -13.71
CA PRO A 55 0.42 12.38 -15.02
C PRO A 55 -0.93 12.17 -15.71
N ALA A 56 -1.35 13.16 -16.51
CA ALA A 56 -2.61 13.12 -17.25
C ALA A 56 -2.73 11.92 -18.23
N GLY A 57 -1.60 11.31 -18.60
CA GLY A 57 -1.56 10.09 -19.42
C GLY A 57 -2.00 8.81 -18.71
N MET A 58 -2.17 8.84 -17.40
CA MET A 58 -2.73 7.69 -16.63
C MET A 58 -4.23 7.53 -17.00
N PRO A 59 -4.75 6.29 -17.19
CA PRO A 59 -6.15 6.06 -17.52
C PRO A 59 -7.13 6.71 -16.55
N GLU A 60 -8.25 7.22 -17.08
CA GLU A 60 -9.25 7.95 -16.28
C GLU A 60 -9.87 7.10 -15.19
N PHE A 61 -10.14 5.79 -15.45
CA PHE A 61 -10.69 4.90 -14.42
C PHE A 61 -9.78 4.83 -13.18
N PHE A 62 -8.46 4.89 -13.39
CA PHE A 62 -7.48 4.87 -12.31
C PHE A 62 -7.44 6.22 -11.56
N ARG A 63 -7.33 7.33 -12.32
CA ARG A 63 -7.28 8.68 -11.73
C ARG A 63 -8.54 9.07 -10.96
N SER A 64 -9.68 8.52 -11.32
CA SER A 64 -10.97 8.76 -10.64
C SER A 64 -11.24 7.86 -9.44
N ALA A 65 -10.34 6.91 -9.12
CA ALA A 65 -10.54 5.89 -8.09
C ALA A 65 -10.10 6.32 -6.67
N GLU A 66 -10.05 7.62 -6.35
CA GLU A 66 -9.50 8.16 -5.08
C GLU A 66 -10.08 7.44 -3.86
N ALA A 67 -11.41 7.35 -3.75
CA ALA A 67 -12.06 6.74 -2.59
C ALA A 67 -11.72 5.24 -2.44
N GLN A 68 -11.62 4.50 -3.55
CA GLN A 68 -11.29 3.09 -3.53
C GLN A 68 -9.82 2.85 -3.15
N LEU A 69 -8.88 3.62 -3.69
CA LEU A 69 -7.45 3.48 -3.38
C LEU A 69 -7.14 3.87 -1.93
N ILE A 70 -7.79 4.91 -1.40
CA ILE A 70 -7.71 5.26 0.03
C ILE A 70 -8.21 4.08 0.90
N TYR A 71 -9.37 3.50 0.55
CA TYR A 71 -9.94 2.37 1.29
C TYR A 71 -9.05 1.13 1.26
N LEU A 72 -8.40 0.85 0.13
CA LEU A 72 -7.52 -0.31 -0.06
C LEU A 72 -6.11 -0.13 0.52
N GLY A 73 -5.69 1.11 0.83
CA GLY A 73 -4.38 1.36 1.43
C GLY A 73 -4.09 0.47 2.65
N PRO A 74 -4.97 0.35 3.65
CA PRO A 74 -4.77 -0.54 4.79
C PRO A 74 -5.22 -2.00 4.56
N GLU A 75 -5.49 -2.45 3.33
CA GLU A 75 -6.05 -3.79 3.08
C GLU A 75 -5.17 -4.94 3.57
N PRO A 76 -3.84 -4.96 3.34
CA PRO A 76 -2.97 -6.02 3.83
C PRO A 76 -2.99 -6.19 5.36
N ASP A 77 -3.14 -5.11 6.12
CA ASP A 77 -3.26 -5.18 7.58
C ASP A 77 -4.51 -5.90 8.06
N ARG A 78 -5.61 -5.84 7.28
CA ARG A 78 -6.85 -6.56 7.58
C ARG A 78 -6.69 -8.07 7.47
N TRP A 79 -5.64 -8.54 6.81
CA TRP A 79 -5.33 -9.97 6.67
C TRP A 79 -4.51 -10.51 7.85
N ARG A 80 -3.94 -9.63 8.68
CA ARG A 80 -3.18 -10.00 9.88
C ARG A 80 -4.15 -10.37 11.00
N SER A 81 -4.42 -11.67 11.10
CA SER A 81 -5.32 -12.23 12.12
C SER A 81 -4.75 -13.50 12.71
N ARG A 82 -4.31 -13.45 13.96
CA ARG A 82 -3.77 -14.61 14.68
C ARG A 82 -4.73 -15.80 14.77
N GLU A 83 -6.03 -15.56 14.59
CA GLU A 83 -7.06 -16.61 14.52
C GLU A 83 -7.07 -17.34 13.19
N LEU A 84 -6.55 -16.71 12.12
CA LEU A 84 -6.46 -17.25 10.77
C LEU A 84 -4.98 -17.50 10.42
N LYS A 85 -4.37 -18.39 11.16
CA LYS A 85 -2.92 -18.62 11.18
C LYS A 85 -2.29 -18.80 9.80
N GLU A 86 -2.90 -19.56 8.90
CA GLU A 86 -2.35 -19.82 7.58
C GLU A 86 -2.30 -18.55 6.73
N MET A 87 -3.30 -17.68 6.87
CA MET A 87 -3.33 -16.39 6.19
C MET A 87 -2.34 -15.42 6.82
N ASP A 88 -2.31 -15.34 8.14
CA ASP A 88 -1.38 -14.50 8.90
C ASP A 88 0.08 -14.86 8.56
N ASP A 89 0.45 -16.16 8.70
CA ASP A 89 1.78 -16.67 8.35
C ASP A 89 2.18 -16.41 6.89
N ALA A 90 1.24 -16.30 5.97
CA ALA A 90 1.52 -16.07 4.55
C ALA A 90 1.79 -14.59 4.21
N TRP A 91 1.26 -13.65 4.98
CA TRP A 91 1.25 -12.23 4.62
C TRP A 91 1.94 -11.31 5.63
N GLU A 92 2.06 -11.70 6.92
CA GLU A 92 2.66 -10.88 7.97
C GLU A 92 4.10 -10.47 7.63
N PHE A 93 4.89 -11.40 7.10
CA PHE A 93 6.32 -11.20 6.81
C PHE A 93 6.60 -10.37 5.55
N ASP A 94 5.58 -10.00 4.82
CA ASP A 94 5.68 -9.14 3.65
C ASP A 94 5.65 -7.64 4.01
N HIS A 95 5.34 -7.30 5.29
CA HIS A 95 5.24 -5.90 5.76
C HIS A 95 6.59 -5.29 6.14
N TYR A 96 7.65 -6.07 6.27
CA TYR A 96 8.94 -5.58 6.74
C TYR A 96 10.14 -6.29 6.11
N ILE A 97 11.30 -5.71 6.35
CA ILE A 97 12.60 -6.34 6.12
C ILE A 97 13.60 -5.83 7.14
N ASP A 98 14.14 -6.72 7.97
CA ASP A 98 15.18 -6.44 8.96
C ASP A 98 16.55 -6.45 8.26
N LEU A 99 16.95 -5.30 7.73
CA LEU A 99 18.16 -5.21 6.88
C LEU A 99 19.43 -5.61 7.61
N GLU A 100 19.50 -5.43 8.92
CA GLU A 100 20.66 -5.84 9.75
C GLU A 100 20.85 -7.35 9.75
N ASN A 101 19.79 -8.12 9.51
CA ASN A 101 19.83 -9.57 9.44
C ASN A 101 20.07 -10.12 8.04
N VAL A 102 20.14 -9.27 7.02
CA VAL A 102 20.35 -9.70 5.64
C VAL A 102 21.83 -9.93 5.39
N PRO A 103 22.26 -11.16 5.01
CA PRO A 103 23.63 -11.44 4.68
C PRO A 103 24.11 -10.64 3.45
N GLU A 104 25.40 -10.32 3.42
CA GLU A 104 26.00 -9.64 2.28
C GLU A 104 25.70 -10.41 0.98
N GLY A 105 25.29 -9.70 -0.05
CA GLY A 105 24.97 -10.24 -1.38
C GLY A 105 23.63 -10.98 -1.47
N ALA A 106 22.92 -11.24 -0.36
CA ALA A 106 21.63 -11.96 -0.42
C ALA A 106 20.55 -11.15 -1.16
N LEU A 107 20.59 -9.81 -1.09
CA LEU A 107 19.66 -8.96 -1.85
C LEU A 107 19.90 -8.95 -3.37
N ASP A 108 21.03 -9.50 -3.83
CA ASP A 108 21.31 -9.65 -5.26
C ASP A 108 20.66 -10.90 -5.86
N ALA A 109 20.02 -11.73 -5.04
CA ALA A 109 19.29 -12.91 -5.48
C ALA A 109 18.30 -12.56 -6.60
N PRO A 110 18.17 -13.39 -7.66
CA PRO A 110 17.31 -13.08 -8.81
C PRO A 110 15.82 -13.07 -8.46
N ASP A 111 15.42 -13.85 -7.46
CA ASP A 111 14.04 -13.98 -7.02
C ASP A 111 13.93 -14.26 -5.51
N ARG A 112 12.70 -14.26 -5.00
CA ARG A 112 12.40 -14.50 -3.57
C ARG A 112 12.88 -15.88 -3.09
N TYR A 113 12.82 -16.91 -3.93
CA TYR A 113 13.18 -18.26 -3.50
C TYR A 113 14.69 -18.43 -3.36
N GLU A 114 15.46 -17.85 -4.29
CA GLU A 114 16.92 -17.78 -4.20
C GLU A 114 17.34 -16.90 -3.00
N PHE A 115 16.63 -15.81 -2.72
CA PHE A 115 16.83 -15.02 -1.51
C PHE A 115 16.63 -15.86 -0.25
N ILE A 116 15.49 -16.56 -0.13
CA ILE A 116 15.21 -17.45 1.01
C ILE A 116 16.29 -18.54 1.14
N ALA A 117 16.73 -19.14 0.03
CA ALA A 117 17.78 -20.14 0.04
C ALA A 117 19.12 -19.57 0.55
N ALA A 118 19.46 -18.33 0.16
CA ALA A 118 20.65 -17.63 0.66
C ALA A 118 20.57 -17.37 2.18
N LEU A 119 19.40 -16.99 2.70
CA LEU A 119 19.18 -16.78 4.13
C LEU A 119 19.35 -18.08 4.92
N TYR A 120 18.78 -19.20 4.45
CA TYR A 120 19.00 -20.51 5.08
C TYR A 120 20.47 -20.96 5.01
N ALA A 121 21.14 -20.72 3.88
CA ALA A 121 22.56 -21.04 3.73
C ALA A 121 23.46 -20.23 4.69
N ALA A 122 23.04 -19.02 5.07
CA ALA A 122 23.69 -18.20 6.09
C ALA A 122 23.35 -18.63 7.53
N GLY A 123 22.53 -19.67 7.72
CA GLY A 123 22.19 -20.22 9.05
C GLY A 123 21.00 -19.54 9.74
N ILE A 124 20.19 -18.75 9.00
CA ILE A 124 18.98 -18.13 9.56
C ILE A 124 17.85 -19.18 9.53
N GLU A 125 17.45 -19.67 10.70
CA GLU A 125 16.50 -20.80 10.82
C GLU A 125 15.05 -20.45 10.44
N ARG A 126 14.63 -19.20 10.53
CA ARG A 126 13.27 -18.73 10.23
C ARG A 126 13.33 -17.42 9.48
N PRO A 127 13.85 -17.43 8.24
CA PRO A 127 14.14 -16.20 7.51
C PRO A 127 12.91 -15.31 7.29
N GLN A 128 11.71 -15.90 7.14
CA GLN A 128 10.49 -15.14 7.03
C GLN A 128 10.23 -14.26 8.27
N GLN A 129 10.50 -14.78 9.47
CA GLN A 129 10.26 -14.06 10.72
C GLN A 129 11.41 -13.12 11.11
N PHE A 130 12.66 -13.51 10.81
CA PHE A 130 13.84 -12.76 11.27
C PHE A 130 14.41 -11.81 10.21
N VAL A 131 13.89 -11.87 9.00
CA VAL A 131 14.31 -10.98 7.90
C VAL A 131 13.14 -10.30 7.25
N GLY A 132 12.07 -11.03 6.90
CA GLY A 132 10.93 -10.50 6.15
C GLY A 132 11.19 -10.38 4.64
N PHE A 133 10.15 -9.93 3.88
CA PHE A 133 10.17 -9.99 2.42
C PHE A 133 9.59 -8.75 1.72
N LEU A 134 9.48 -7.63 2.41
CA LEU A 134 8.81 -6.41 1.92
C LEU A 134 9.23 -5.98 0.51
N PRO A 135 10.52 -5.86 0.15
CA PRO A 135 10.89 -5.43 -1.20
C PRO A 135 10.48 -6.42 -2.29
N TRP A 136 10.47 -7.71 -1.98
CA TRP A 136 9.99 -8.76 -2.90
C TRP A 136 8.50 -8.65 -3.14
N ARG A 137 7.72 -8.40 -2.09
CA ARG A 137 6.26 -8.21 -2.20
C ARG A 137 5.93 -6.99 -3.07
N ILE A 138 6.59 -5.87 -2.84
CA ILE A 138 6.41 -4.66 -3.66
C ILE A 138 6.67 -4.98 -5.13
N LEU A 139 7.77 -5.66 -5.45
CA LEU A 139 8.14 -6.00 -6.82
C LEU A 139 7.12 -6.95 -7.49
N GLU A 140 6.65 -7.97 -6.76
CA GLU A 140 5.66 -8.93 -7.25
C GLU A 140 4.32 -8.25 -7.57
N VAL A 141 3.81 -7.40 -6.68
CA VAL A 141 2.56 -6.66 -6.89
C VAL A 141 2.71 -5.64 -8.03
N TYR A 142 3.85 -4.94 -8.11
CA TYR A 142 4.18 -4.08 -9.24
C TYR A 142 4.08 -4.83 -10.58
N GLN A 143 4.68 -6.01 -10.68
CA GLN A 143 4.66 -6.82 -11.91
C GLN A 143 3.26 -7.31 -12.27
N ARG A 144 2.40 -7.59 -11.28
CA ARG A 144 0.99 -7.92 -11.51
C ARG A 144 0.26 -6.74 -12.12
N ILE A 145 0.36 -5.55 -11.54
CA ILE A 145 -0.27 -4.32 -12.05
C ILE A 145 0.19 -4.02 -13.48
N LYS A 146 1.48 -4.12 -13.77
CA LYS A 146 2.04 -3.98 -15.12
C LYS A 146 1.40 -4.96 -16.10
N THR A 147 1.28 -6.23 -15.71
CA THR A 147 0.65 -7.27 -16.53
C THR A 147 -0.83 -6.96 -16.77
N GLU A 148 -1.54 -6.53 -15.75
CA GLU A 148 -2.96 -6.19 -15.84
C GLU A 148 -3.22 -4.96 -16.72
N PHE A 149 -2.37 -3.94 -16.65
CA PHE A 149 -2.41 -2.82 -17.59
C PHE A 149 -2.14 -3.28 -19.03
N ALA A 150 -1.22 -4.22 -19.26
CA ALA A 150 -0.96 -4.76 -20.59
C ALA A 150 -2.17 -5.54 -21.13
N ILE A 151 -2.89 -6.27 -20.29
CA ILE A 151 -4.16 -6.93 -20.62
C ILE A 151 -5.20 -5.86 -20.97
N TRP A 152 -5.39 -4.86 -20.10
CA TRP A 152 -6.37 -3.80 -20.25
C TRP A 152 -6.18 -3.02 -21.58
N ARG A 153 -4.94 -2.76 -22.01
CA ARG A 153 -4.62 -2.10 -23.29
C ARG A 153 -5.12 -2.90 -24.50
N ASN A 154 -5.25 -4.20 -24.37
CA ASN A 154 -5.70 -5.09 -25.46
C ASN A 154 -7.22 -5.35 -25.44
N MET A 155 -7.96 -4.80 -24.49
CA MET A 155 -9.39 -5.03 -24.27
C MET A 155 -10.27 -3.84 -24.68
N GLU A 156 -9.92 -3.14 -25.75
CA GLU A 156 -10.77 -2.06 -26.26
C GLU A 156 -12.14 -2.63 -26.69
N ASN A 157 -13.23 -2.09 -26.12
CA ASN A 157 -14.61 -2.55 -26.32
C ASN A 157 -14.93 -3.97 -25.81
N ASP A 158 -14.08 -4.61 -25.01
CA ASP A 158 -14.39 -5.89 -24.37
C ASP A 158 -15.31 -5.70 -23.16
N ALA A 159 -16.36 -6.54 -23.08
CA ALA A 159 -17.31 -6.51 -21.97
C ALA A 159 -16.68 -6.85 -20.60
N ASN A 160 -15.54 -7.55 -20.59
CA ASN A 160 -14.81 -7.93 -19.37
C ASN A 160 -13.84 -6.84 -18.89
N ARG A 161 -13.62 -5.78 -19.65
CA ARG A 161 -12.70 -4.70 -19.30
C ARG A 161 -12.92 -4.14 -17.89
N PRO A 162 -14.16 -3.93 -17.38
CA PRO A 162 -14.39 -3.48 -16.01
C PRO A 162 -13.87 -4.44 -14.94
N PHE A 163 -13.79 -5.74 -15.21
CA PHE A 163 -13.23 -6.71 -14.27
C PHE A 163 -11.70 -6.58 -14.16
N VAL A 164 -11.04 -6.23 -15.26
CA VAL A 164 -9.59 -5.97 -15.26
C VAL A 164 -9.32 -4.65 -14.55
N GLU A 165 -10.12 -3.60 -14.76
CA GLU A 165 -10.04 -2.33 -14.04
C GLU A 165 -10.18 -2.54 -12.52
N ALA A 166 -11.13 -3.35 -12.09
CA ALA A 166 -11.30 -3.68 -10.67
C ALA A 166 -10.08 -4.40 -10.06
N ARG A 167 -9.42 -5.31 -10.80
CA ARG A 167 -8.20 -5.97 -10.36
C ARG A 167 -7.03 -5.00 -10.27
N ILE A 168 -6.84 -4.15 -11.29
CA ILE A 168 -5.80 -3.13 -11.29
C ILE A 168 -5.92 -2.24 -10.05
N LEU A 169 -7.12 -1.77 -9.75
CA LEU A 169 -7.36 -0.93 -8.58
C LEU A 169 -7.12 -1.67 -7.26
N ASN A 170 -7.51 -2.95 -7.19
CA ASN A 170 -7.25 -3.79 -6.01
C ASN A 170 -5.74 -3.93 -5.76
N ASP A 171 -4.99 -4.33 -6.78
CA ASP A 171 -3.55 -4.53 -6.62
C ASP A 171 -2.80 -3.21 -6.46
N ALA A 172 -3.29 -2.11 -7.06
CA ALA A 172 -2.74 -0.77 -6.85
C ALA A 172 -2.89 -0.30 -5.39
N GLY A 173 -4.03 -0.55 -4.75
CA GLY A 173 -4.21 -0.26 -3.33
C GLY A 173 -3.29 -1.10 -2.44
N ILE A 174 -3.17 -2.40 -2.73
CA ILE A 174 -2.25 -3.32 -2.04
C ILE A 174 -0.80 -2.86 -2.20
N LEU A 175 -0.40 -2.44 -3.41
CA LEU A 175 0.94 -1.87 -3.63
C LEU A 175 1.17 -0.63 -2.78
N GLY A 176 0.14 0.24 -2.66
CA GLY A 176 0.19 1.46 -1.86
C GLY A 176 0.53 1.19 -0.40
N HIS A 177 -0.02 0.12 0.16
CA HIS A 177 0.29 -0.32 1.51
C HIS A 177 1.79 -0.61 1.69
N TYR A 178 2.30 -1.58 0.95
CA TYR A 178 3.67 -2.05 1.10
C TYR A 178 4.72 -0.99 0.75
N VAL A 179 4.42 -0.09 -0.20
CA VAL A 179 5.33 1.02 -0.52
C VAL A 179 5.38 2.06 0.60
N ALA A 180 4.26 2.30 1.28
CA ALA A 180 4.23 3.18 2.45
C ALA A 180 4.95 2.53 3.64
N ASP A 181 4.78 1.22 3.87
CA ASP A 181 5.57 0.47 4.86
C ASP A 181 7.07 0.60 4.60
N ALA A 182 7.49 0.47 3.34
CA ALA A 182 8.89 0.63 2.97
C ALA A 182 9.47 2.04 3.20
N ALA A 183 8.63 3.06 3.34
CA ALA A 183 9.04 4.41 3.73
C ALA A 183 9.15 4.61 5.24
N GLN A 184 8.57 3.71 6.04
CA GLN A 184 8.55 3.75 7.49
C GLN A 184 9.79 3.06 8.05
N PRO A 185 10.68 3.75 8.79
CA PRO A 185 11.94 3.18 9.23
C PRO A 185 11.81 1.91 10.07
N HIS A 186 10.78 1.80 10.93
CA HIS A 186 10.55 0.61 11.73
C HIS A 186 10.25 -0.66 10.93
N HIS A 187 9.80 -0.54 9.67
CA HIS A 187 9.59 -1.69 8.78
C HIS A 187 10.86 -2.14 8.06
N THR A 188 12.01 -1.52 8.35
CA THR A 188 13.27 -1.82 7.67
C THR A 188 14.40 -2.26 8.60
N THR A 189 14.10 -2.49 9.88
CA THR A 189 15.10 -2.70 10.94
C THR A 189 14.63 -3.64 12.04
N ILE A 190 15.58 -4.33 12.68
CA ILE A 190 15.34 -5.08 13.93
C ILE A 190 14.88 -4.20 15.10
N HIS A 191 15.05 -2.88 14.99
CA HIS A 191 14.68 -1.92 16.02
C HIS A 191 13.23 -1.42 15.86
N PHE A 192 12.32 -2.28 15.43
CA PHE A 192 10.97 -1.87 15.10
C PHE A 192 10.06 -1.52 16.29
N ASN A 193 10.22 -2.17 17.45
CA ASN A 193 9.43 -1.93 18.67
C ASN A 193 10.35 -1.56 19.85
N GLY A 194 10.90 -0.35 19.84
CA GLY A 194 11.97 0.05 20.72
C GLY A 194 13.32 -0.52 20.25
N TRP A 195 14.43 0.03 20.75
CA TRP A 195 15.75 -0.44 20.39
C TRP A 195 15.91 -1.91 20.79
N ALA A 196 16.35 -2.74 19.87
CA ALA A 196 16.33 -4.19 20.03
C ALA A 196 17.19 -4.67 21.21
N ASP A 197 16.64 -5.61 21.99
CA ASP A 197 17.33 -6.20 23.14
C ASP A 197 18.65 -6.86 22.70
N GLY A 198 19.70 -6.60 23.46
CA GLY A 198 21.04 -7.12 23.18
C GLY A 198 21.85 -6.31 22.15
N SER A 199 21.25 -5.36 21.45
CA SER A 199 21.98 -4.41 20.62
C SER A 199 22.67 -3.35 21.45
N PRO A 200 23.90 -2.91 21.08
CA PRO A 200 24.53 -1.77 21.73
C PRO A 200 23.64 -0.54 21.66
N ASN A 201 23.42 0.14 22.78
CA ASN A 201 22.59 1.33 22.88
C ASN A 201 23.35 2.46 23.63
N PRO A 202 24.47 2.96 23.09
CA PRO A 202 25.26 3.99 23.76
C PRO A 202 24.56 5.35 23.83
N ASP A 203 23.65 5.61 22.88
CA ASP A 203 22.90 6.86 22.80
C ASP A 203 21.64 6.88 23.70
N GLY A 204 21.32 5.75 24.37
CA GLY A 204 20.17 5.65 25.27
C GLY A 204 18.82 5.77 24.55
N PHE A 205 18.71 5.18 23.37
CA PHE A 205 17.45 5.11 22.61
C PHE A 205 16.36 4.36 23.38
N THR A 206 15.12 4.72 23.15
CA THR A 206 13.98 4.14 23.87
C THR A 206 13.86 2.62 23.65
N LEU A 207 13.50 1.91 24.72
CA LEU A 207 13.15 0.49 24.70
C LEU A 207 11.62 0.28 24.70
N ASP A 208 10.87 1.37 24.55
CA ASP A 208 9.42 1.37 24.58
C ASP A 208 8.85 0.53 23.43
N ARG A 209 8.10 -0.52 23.79
CA ARG A 209 7.50 -1.46 22.84
C ARG A 209 6.29 -0.89 22.08
N ASP A 210 5.75 0.24 22.55
CA ASP A 210 4.64 0.93 21.90
C ASP A 210 5.12 2.04 20.96
N PHE A 211 6.43 2.25 20.84
CA PHE A 211 6.99 3.33 20.02
C PHE A 211 6.56 3.21 18.55
N HIS A 212 6.55 2.02 17.97
CA HIS A 212 6.12 1.78 16.61
C HIS A 212 4.69 2.31 16.36
N SER A 213 3.71 1.77 17.11
CA SER A 213 2.30 2.16 16.93
C SER A 213 2.05 3.62 17.27
N ARG A 214 2.76 4.17 18.26
CA ARG A 214 2.66 5.60 18.60
C ARG A 214 3.18 6.48 17.47
N PHE A 215 4.31 6.14 16.88
CA PHE A 215 4.90 6.89 15.77
C PHE A 215 4.01 6.88 14.53
N GLU A 216 3.62 5.70 14.07
CA GLU A 216 2.98 5.54 12.77
C GLU A 216 1.46 5.77 12.77
N SER A 217 0.79 5.61 13.92
CA SER A 217 -0.66 5.79 14.01
C SER A 217 -1.01 7.05 14.78
N ALA A 218 -0.84 7.03 16.10
CA ALA A 218 -1.36 8.07 16.96
C ALA A 218 -0.75 9.46 16.64
N PHE A 219 0.57 9.52 16.43
CA PHE A 219 1.25 10.78 16.10
C PHE A 219 0.85 11.31 14.72
N VAL A 220 0.74 10.43 13.71
CA VAL A 220 0.31 10.81 12.36
C VAL A 220 -1.12 11.37 12.37
N GLU A 221 -2.05 10.65 13.02
CA GLU A 221 -3.44 11.09 13.11
C GLU A 221 -3.60 12.43 13.84
N ALA A 222 -2.78 12.68 14.86
CA ALA A 222 -2.85 13.90 15.64
C ALA A 222 -2.20 15.11 14.94
N HIS A 223 -1.13 14.92 14.16
CA HIS A 223 -0.25 16.02 13.78
C HIS A 223 0.02 16.17 12.28
N VAL A 224 -0.38 15.20 11.44
CA VAL A 224 -0.10 15.24 9.99
C VAL A 224 -1.40 15.26 9.21
N THR A 225 -1.49 16.15 8.22
CA THR A 225 -2.65 16.26 7.35
C THR A 225 -2.31 15.87 5.92
N PHE A 226 -3.33 15.52 5.13
CA PHE A 226 -3.15 15.31 3.70
C PHE A 226 -2.45 16.50 3.01
N HIS A 227 -2.79 17.74 3.38
CA HIS A 227 -2.20 18.95 2.80
C HIS A 227 -0.67 19.03 3.01
N ASP A 228 -0.17 18.54 4.13
CA ASP A 228 1.26 18.53 4.42
C ASP A 228 2.05 17.65 3.43
N ILE A 229 1.44 16.55 2.98
CA ILE A 229 2.04 15.66 1.99
C ILE A 229 1.82 16.20 0.58
N ASP A 230 0.58 16.59 0.24
CA ASP A 230 0.17 17.07 -1.07
C ASP A 230 1.04 18.23 -1.59
N THR A 231 1.37 19.18 -0.71
CA THR A 231 2.19 20.37 -1.05
C THR A 231 3.67 20.05 -1.25
N ARG A 232 4.15 18.88 -0.85
CA ARG A 232 5.55 18.44 -0.98
C ARG A 232 5.79 17.51 -2.14
N MET A 233 4.72 16.99 -2.76
CA MET A 233 4.84 16.17 -3.95
C MET A 233 5.52 16.93 -5.07
N THR A 234 6.47 16.29 -5.74
CA THR A 234 7.15 16.85 -6.91
C THR A 234 6.20 16.97 -8.11
N THR A 235 6.53 17.82 -9.08
CA THR A 235 5.68 17.98 -10.28
C THR A 235 5.63 16.70 -11.11
N ASP A 236 6.79 16.11 -11.37
CA ASP A 236 6.91 14.91 -12.19
C ASP A 236 7.19 13.67 -11.32
N PRO A 237 6.72 12.48 -11.71
CA PRO A 237 7.09 11.23 -11.04
C PRO A 237 8.60 11.02 -11.06
N LEU A 238 9.13 10.41 -9.98
CA LEU A 238 10.51 9.98 -9.96
C LEU A 238 10.79 9.02 -11.13
N PRO A 239 11.93 9.12 -11.82
CA PRO A 239 12.28 8.19 -12.88
C PRO A 239 12.51 6.79 -12.29
N VAL A 240 11.93 5.77 -12.95
CA VAL A 240 12.11 4.36 -12.59
C VAL A 240 12.65 3.62 -13.82
N GLU A 241 13.97 3.51 -13.90
CA GLU A 241 14.64 2.75 -14.98
C GLU A 241 14.63 1.25 -14.67
N SER A 242 14.80 0.89 -13.39
CA SER A 242 14.69 -0.46 -12.86
C SER A 242 13.79 -0.44 -11.63
N PRO A 243 12.57 -0.99 -11.71
CA PRO A 243 11.67 -1.06 -10.57
C PRO A 243 12.29 -1.76 -9.36
N ARG A 244 13.07 -2.82 -9.61
CA ARG A 244 13.80 -3.53 -8.56
C ARG A 244 14.76 -2.60 -7.82
N ASP A 245 15.64 -1.91 -8.54
CA ASP A 245 16.66 -1.06 -7.92
C ASP A 245 16.02 0.14 -7.21
N ALA A 246 14.95 0.70 -7.77
CA ALA A 246 14.19 1.78 -7.14
C ALA A 246 13.59 1.34 -5.80
N ILE A 247 12.95 0.15 -5.75
CA ILE A 247 12.37 -0.42 -4.53
C ILE A 247 13.46 -0.68 -3.47
N TRP A 248 14.57 -1.33 -3.86
CA TRP A 248 15.69 -1.60 -2.95
C TRP A 248 16.33 -0.32 -2.41
N SER A 249 16.48 0.69 -3.26
CA SER A 249 16.99 2.01 -2.84
C SER A 249 16.04 2.71 -1.89
N HIS A 250 14.72 2.61 -2.12
CA HIS A 250 13.71 3.18 -1.24
C HIS A 250 13.75 2.57 0.18
N VAL A 251 13.83 1.25 0.27
CA VAL A 251 13.97 0.53 1.54
C VAL A 251 15.25 0.93 2.28
N ARG A 252 16.39 0.97 1.58
CA ARG A 252 17.67 1.37 2.19
C ARG A 252 17.63 2.82 2.69
N ALA A 253 17.08 3.73 1.89
CA ALA A 253 16.94 5.13 2.28
C ALA A 253 16.06 5.31 3.52
N SER A 254 15.06 4.46 3.72
CA SER A 254 14.25 4.44 4.93
C SER A 254 15.07 3.93 6.13
N ASN A 255 15.78 2.82 5.98
CA ASN A 255 16.64 2.24 7.03
C ASN A 255 17.72 3.21 7.51
N GLU A 256 18.33 3.97 6.60
CA GLU A 256 19.33 5.00 6.94
C GLU A 256 18.80 6.09 7.89
N THR A 257 17.49 6.22 8.03
CA THR A 257 16.84 7.20 8.92
C THR A 257 16.46 6.63 10.29
N VAL A 258 16.69 5.34 10.57
CA VAL A 258 16.30 4.68 11.84
C VAL A 258 16.92 5.39 13.05
N GLU A 259 18.24 5.61 13.07
CA GLU A 259 18.87 6.30 14.18
C GLU A 259 18.39 7.76 14.33
N GLN A 260 18.09 8.44 13.22
CA GLN A 260 17.52 9.79 13.27
C GLN A 260 16.15 9.76 13.95
N GLN A 261 15.29 8.80 13.61
CA GLN A 261 13.99 8.61 14.26
C GLN A 261 14.14 8.42 15.78
N TYR A 262 15.07 7.55 16.20
CA TYR A 262 15.32 7.30 17.60
C TYR A 262 15.94 8.49 18.34
N ARG A 263 16.80 9.30 17.69
CA ARG A 263 17.30 10.57 18.25
C ARG A 263 16.16 11.56 18.42
N LEU A 264 15.27 11.68 17.45
CA LEU A 264 14.11 12.57 17.53
C LEU A 264 13.15 12.16 18.66
N GLU A 265 12.91 10.85 18.83
CA GLU A 265 12.13 10.34 19.95
C GLU A 265 12.76 10.69 21.29
N ARG A 266 14.05 10.44 21.45
CA ARG A 266 14.78 10.76 22.69
C ARG A 266 14.78 12.24 23.04
N ASP A 267 15.00 13.11 22.03
CA ASP A 267 15.25 14.52 22.24
C ASP A 267 13.96 15.37 22.27
N HIS A 268 12.90 14.91 21.59
CA HIS A 268 11.67 15.68 21.37
C HIS A 268 10.37 14.90 21.59
N GLY A 269 10.40 13.57 21.46
CA GLY A 269 9.25 12.68 21.55
C GLY A 269 8.32 12.71 20.31
N PHE A 270 7.66 11.59 20.05
CA PHE A 270 6.53 11.47 19.12
C PHE A 270 5.25 11.27 19.96
N ASP A 271 4.88 12.27 20.74
CA ASP A 271 3.73 12.23 21.63
C ASP A 271 2.49 12.82 20.91
N PRO A 272 1.39 12.06 20.75
CA PRO A 272 0.17 12.53 20.11
C PRO A 272 -0.64 13.49 20.97
N GLU A 273 -0.40 13.56 22.29
CA GLU A 273 -1.22 14.34 23.22
C GLU A 273 -0.72 15.79 23.44
N VAL A 274 0.49 16.09 22.96
CA VAL A 274 1.09 17.44 23.09
C VAL A 274 1.38 18.02 21.71
N GLU A 275 1.59 19.35 21.63
CA GLU A 275 1.99 19.98 20.38
C GLU A 275 3.29 19.36 19.83
N ALA A 276 3.25 18.88 18.60
CA ALA A 276 4.39 18.22 17.99
C ALA A 276 5.59 19.19 17.83
N HIS A 277 6.78 18.71 18.21
CA HIS A 277 7.99 19.45 17.90
C HIS A 277 8.17 19.56 16.37
N PRO A 278 8.57 20.73 15.83
CA PRO A 278 8.70 20.90 14.37
C PRO A 278 9.56 19.84 13.67
N LEU A 279 10.65 19.39 14.30
CA LEU A 279 11.55 18.40 13.72
C LEU A 279 10.92 16.99 13.68
N THR A 280 10.15 16.60 14.72
CA THR A 280 9.47 15.29 14.71
C THR A 280 8.34 15.28 13.68
N ARG A 281 7.57 16.35 13.62
CA ARG A 281 6.50 16.49 12.62
C ARG A 281 7.06 16.48 11.19
N GLU A 282 8.12 17.24 10.95
CA GLU A 282 8.81 17.30 9.66
C GLU A 282 9.29 15.94 9.21
N PHE A 283 9.94 15.18 10.09
CA PHE A 283 10.43 13.84 9.80
C PHE A 283 9.31 12.91 9.34
N VAL A 284 8.16 12.91 10.03
CA VAL A 284 7.02 12.06 9.63
C VAL A 284 6.47 12.46 8.25
N ILE A 285 6.34 13.78 8.01
CA ILE A 285 5.89 14.30 6.72
C ILE A 285 6.85 13.87 5.59
N GLU A 286 8.16 13.95 5.82
CA GLU A 286 9.16 13.49 4.85
C GLU A 286 9.03 11.99 4.53
N ARG A 287 8.81 11.14 5.54
CA ARG A 287 8.64 9.69 5.32
C ARG A 287 7.37 9.38 4.53
N LEU A 288 6.24 9.95 4.91
CA LEU A 288 4.97 9.79 4.18
C LEU A 288 5.06 10.32 2.74
N THR A 289 5.72 11.47 2.54
CA THR A 289 5.95 12.02 1.20
C THR A 289 6.82 11.09 0.37
N ALA A 290 7.90 10.54 0.93
CA ALA A 290 8.76 9.58 0.24
C ALA A 290 7.98 8.32 -0.20
N GLY A 291 7.09 7.80 0.65
CA GLY A 291 6.18 6.70 0.30
C GLY A 291 5.23 7.07 -0.85
N ALA A 292 4.59 8.25 -0.77
CA ALA A 292 3.68 8.72 -1.81
C ALA A 292 4.39 8.95 -3.16
N GLU A 293 5.60 9.52 -3.16
CA GLU A 293 6.41 9.72 -4.36
C GLU A 293 6.82 8.39 -5.02
N MET A 294 7.28 7.43 -4.23
CA MET A 294 7.64 6.11 -4.75
C MET A 294 6.41 5.37 -5.29
N LEU A 295 5.28 5.43 -4.59
CA LEU A 295 4.03 4.82 -5.04
C LEU A 295 3.57 5.39 -6.38
N ARG A 296 3.55 6.72 -6.51
CA ARG A 296 3.24 7.40 -7.77
C ARG A 296 4.18 6.97 -8.89
N ALA A 297 5.48 6.90 -8.60
CA ALA A 297 6.50 6.50 -9.57
C ALA A 297 6.27 5.06 -10.06
N LEU A 298 5.98 4.11 -9.16
CA LEU A 298 5.72 2.72 -9.51
C LEU A 298 4.40 2.54 -10.27
N TRP A 299 3.31 3.23 -9.89
CA TRP A 299 2.05 3.20 -10.66
C TRP A 299 2.26 3.72 -12.08
N TRP A 300 2.98 4.84 -12.22
CA TRP A 300 3.28 5.43 -13.51
C TRP A 300 4.19 4.53 -14.37
N ALA A 301 5.24 3.97 -13.77
CA ALA A 301 6.15 3.05 -14.48
C ALA A 301 5.41 1.79 -14.94
N ALA A 302 4.54 1.20 -14.11
CA ALA A 302 3.73 0.04 -14.48
C ALA A 302 2.83 0.34 -15.68
N TRP A 303 2.20 1.52 -15.71
CA TRP A 303 1.40 1.98 -16.84
C TRP A 303 2.24 2.15 -18.10
N VAL A 304 3.36 2.88 -18.03
CA VAL A 304 4.22 3.14 -19.19
C VAL A 304 4.82 1.85 -19.76
N GLU A 305 5.41 1.03 -18.89
CA GLU A 305 6.04 -0.22 -19.30
C GLU A 305 5.06 -1.29 -19.80
N SER A 306 3.78 -1.18 -19.43
CA SER A 306 2.75 -2.11 -19.89
C SER A 306 2.51 -2.03 -21.40
N GLU A 307 2.93 -0.96 -22.08
CA GLU A 307 2.71 -0.79 -23.52
C GLU A 307 3.48 -1.82 -24.34
N SER A 308 4.79 -1.94 -24.10
CA SER A 308 5.62 -2.96 -24.77
C SER A 308 5.15 -4.39 -24.48
N MET A 309 4.74 -4.66 -23.25
CA MET A 309 4.17 -5.96 -22.87
C MET A 309 2.85 -6.24 -23.58
N ALA A 310 1.99 -5.24 -23.77
CA ALA A 310 0.73 -5.38 -24.53
C ALA A 310 1.00 -5.69 -26.01
N GLU A 311 1.99 -5.05 -26.62
CA GLU A 311 2.43 -5.34 -28.00
C GLU A 311 2.95 -6.78 -28.13
N GLU A 312 3.80 -7.21 -27.20
CA GLU A 312 4.32 -8.59 -27.20
C GLU A 312 3.20 -9.62 -27.05
N ARG A 313 2.22 -9.39 -26.16
CA ARG A 313 1.05 -10.26 -25.99
C ARG A 313 0.24 -10.37 -27.28
N ARG A 314 -0.01 -9.25 -27.97
CA ARG A 314 -0.69 -9.24 -29.28
C ARG A 314 0.09 -10.05 -30.31
N ALA A 315 1.41 -9.85 -30.39
CA ALA A 315 2.27 -10.55 -31.35
C ALA A 315 2.28 -12.08 -31.12
N ARG A 316 2.12 -12.53 -29.88
CA ARG A 316 2.02 -13.96 -29.52
C ARG A 316 0.61 -14.55 -29.65
N GLY A 317 -0.39 -13.73 -29.99
CA GLY A 317 -1.78 -14.17 -30.07
C GLY A 317 -2.40 -14.51 -28.71
N TRP A 318 -1.87 -13.95 -27.62
CA TRP A 318 -2.46 -14.07 -26.30
C TRP A 318 -3.62 -13.07 -26.18
N SER A 319 -4.78 -13.48 -26.73
CA SER A 319 -6.05 -12.80 -26.46
C SER A 319 -6.64 -13.33 -25.17
N GLU A 320 -7.23 -12.47 -24.38
CA GLU A 320 -7.97 -12.84 -23.17
C GLU A 320 -9.27 -13.59 -23.48
#